data_42b9f1355567ba964e1fc7864d2f224b
#
_entry.id   42b9f1355567ba964e1fc7864d2f224b
#
_cell.length_a   1.000
_cell.length_b   1.000
_cell.length_c   1.000
_cell.angle_alpha   90.00
_cell.angle_beta   90.00
_cell.angle_gamma   90.00
#
_symmetry.space_group_name_H-M   'P 1'
#
loop_
_entity.id
_entity.type
_entity.pdbx_description
1 polymer ?
#
loop_
_entity_poly.entity_id
_entity_poly.type
_entity_poly.pdbx_seq_one_letter_code
_entity_poly.pdbx_strand_id
1 'polypeptide(L)'
;TTDRRWIHYINADGTRGKMRQFDHLPQGAKYQLFDDIRYTNHVGIDFYHRYKEDIALFAELGFTTFNTTISWARIYPHGVEGGVNQEGVEFYRNVFKECRKYGIDPVITLYKYDEPVYLEETYGDWTNREMIHQFVEFARVCFTEYKDLVDKWLTFNEINILLHFDVKEGKQFAFEELHNQMVAAAKAVKVAHEIDKNISVGCMIAGFCSYPYTCDPKDVIANYKEFQNKFAYCADTMVRGYYPSYAKRIWKENNVTLNISEEDKKDLMEGKSDFLAYSYYMSNVVTTHKDEGEALGGAGTSANLKNPYLTASDWGWQIDPTGYEYFLHVLNDRYQVPIFDVENGLGAYDKVEEDGSIH
;
A
#
# COMPACT_ATOMS: atom_id res chain seq x y z
N THR A 1 -2.80 -17.20 -5.05
CA THR A 1 -2.91 -15.74 -5.05
C THR A 1 -2.04 -15.18 -6.13
N THR A 2 -2.62 -14.44 -7.00
CA THR A 2 -1.93 -13.85 -8.13
C THR A 2 -1.65 -12.40 -7.81
N ASP A 3 -0.39 -12.11 -7.45
CA ASP A 3 0.08 -10.74 -7.43
C ASP A 3 0.03 -10.22 -8.87
N ARG A 4 -0.74 -9.15 -9.13
CA ARG A 4 -0.89 -8.49 -10.44
C ARG A 4 0.42 -8.28 -11.20
N ARG A 5 1.51 -8.04 -10.50
CA ARG A 5 2.83 -7.76 -11.11
C ARG A 5 3.38 -8.92 -11.94
N TRP A 6 2.85 -10.11 -11.76
CA TRP A 6 3.39 -11.33 -12.36
C TRP A 6 2.38 -12.08 -13.22
N ILE A 7 1.19 -11.51 -13.44
CA ILE A 7 0.16 -12.14 -14.22
C ILE A 7 0.33 -11.82 -15.68
N HIS A 8 0.14 -12.84 -16.48
CA HIS A 8 -0.03 -12.75 -17.92
C HIS A 8 -1.50 -12.95 -18.27
N TYR A 9 -1.87 -12.49 -19.44
CA TYR A 9 -3.23 -12.61 -19.92
C TYR A 9 -3.25 -12.99 -21.39
N ILE A 10 -4.41 -13.44 -21.86
CA ILE A 10 -4.71 -13.66 -23.27
C ILE A 10 -5.71 -12.59 -23.70
N ASN A 11 -5.40 -11.89 -24.78
CA ASN A 11 -6.30 -10.93 -25.42
C ASN A 11 -7.44 -11.65 -26.13
N ALA A 12 -8.51 -10.93 -26.48
CA ALA A 12 -9.64 -11.46 -27.23
C ALA A 12 -9.25 -12.03 -28.61
N ASP A 13 -8.14 -11.58 -29.19
CA ASP A 13 -7.57 -12.09 -30.44
C ASP A 13 -6.63 -13.29 -30.26
N GLY A 14 -6.47 -13.79 -29.04
CA GLY A 14 -5.61 -14.93 -28.72
C GLY A 14 -4.12 -14.58 -28.54
N THR A 15 -3.73 -13.32 -28.59
CA THR A 15 -2.34 -12.90 -28.34
C THR A 15 -2.06 -12.84 -26.83
N ARG A 16 -0.82 -13.20 -26.44
CA ARG A 16 -0.35 -13.09 -25.06
C ARG A 16 -0.02 -11.66 -24.69
N GLY A 17 -0.41 -11.24 -23.50
CA GLY A 17 -0.02 -9.98 -22.88
C GLY A 17 0.60 -10.17 -21.52
N LYS A 18 1.31 -9.15 -21.02
CA LYS A 18 1.90 -9.10 -19.69
C LYS A 18 1.46 -7.81 -19.02
N MET A 19 0.95 -7.94 -17.79
CA MET A 19 0.63 -6.77 -16.97
C MET A 19 1.89 -6.16 -16.39
N ARG A 20 1.94 -4.83 -16.41
CA ARG A 20 2.82 -4.05 -15.55
C ARG A 20 2.12 -3.82 -14.21
N GLN A 21 2.88 -3.51 -13.21
CA GLN A 21 2.33 -3.03 -11.94
C GLN A 21 1.40 -1.82 -12.20
N PHE A 22 0.19 -1.85 -11.69
CA PHE A 22 -0.86 -0.81 -11.89
C PHE A 22 -1.49 -0.75 -13.28
N ASP A 23 -1.18 -1.65 -14.21
CA ASP A 23 -1.97 -1.82 -15.43
C ASP A 23 -3.26 -2.59 -15.09
N HIS A 24 -4.32 -2.32 -15.84
CA HIS A 24 -5.57 -3.04 -15.78
C HIS A 24 -5.71 -4.04 -16.91
N LEU A 25 -6.52 -5.07 -16.67
CA LEU A 25 -6.77 -6.08 -17.67
C LEU A 25 -7.45 -5.44 -18.90
N PRO A 26 -6.91 -5.58 -20.12
CA PRO A 26 -7.54 -5.05 -21.30
C PRO A 26 -8.95 -5.62 -21.50
N GLN A 27 -9.87 -4.81 -22.02
CA GLN A 27 -11.24 -5.24 -22.26
C GLN A 27 -11.31 -6.52 -23.10
N GLY A 28 -12.02 -7.52 -22.58
CA GLY A 28 -12.18 -8.83 -23.20
C GLY A 28 -10.98 -9.76 -23.10
N ALA A 29 -9.89 -9.34 -22.43
CA ALA A 29 -8.79 -10.21 -22.07
C ALA A 29 -9.15 -11.08 -20.86
N LYS A 30 -8.41 -12.19 -20.68
CA LYS A 30 -8.56 -13.09 -19.55
C LYS A 30 -7.21 -13.43 -18.95
N TYR A 31 -7.13 -13.50 -17.64
CA TYR A 31 -5.94 -13.98 -16.96
C TYR A 31 -5.61 -15.41 -17.33
N GLN A 32 -4.34 -15.66 -17.58
CA GLN A 32 -3.86 -17.01 -17.90
C GLN A 32 -2.43 -17.23 -17.41
N LEU A 33 -2.21 -18.37 -16.77
CA LEU A 33 -0.89 -18.88 -16.49
C LEU A 33 -0.36 -19.67 -17.71
N PHE A 34 0.93 -19.53 -18.00
CA PHE A 34 1.59 -20.21 -19.10
C PHE A 34 2.69 -21.12 -18.55
N ASP A 35 2.71 -22.38 -19.01
CA ASP A 35 3.67 -23.38 -18.51
C ASP A 35 5.13 -23.08 -18.86
N ASP A 36 5.36 -22.27 -19.88
CA ASP A 36 6.67 -21.81 -20.30
C ASP A 36 7.21 -20.60 -19.52
N ILE A 37 6.44 -20.08 -18.55
CA ILE A 37 6.81 -18.94 -17.70
C ILE A 37 7.00 -19.37 -16.24
N ARG A 38 8.14 -18.99 -15.67
CA ARG A 38 8.38 -19.19 -14.23
C ARG A 38 7.78 -18.04 -13.43
N TYR A 39 6.82 -18.36 -12.57
CA TYR A 39 6.18 -17.44 -11.62
C TYR A 39 6.79 -17.60 -10.24
N THR A 40 7.79 -16.79 -9.91
CA THR A 40 8.55 -16.91 -8.66
C THR A 40 7.72 -16.66 -7.41
N ASN A 41 6.69 -15.82 -7.53
CA ASN A 41 5.77 -15.50 -6.43
C ASN A 41 4.80 -16.64 -6.08
N HIS A 42 4.64 -17.67 -6.93
CA HIS A 42 3.75 -18.79 -6.63
C HIS A 42 4.27 -19.67 -5.51
N VAL A 43 5.57 -19.70 -5.29
CA VAL A 43 6.20 -20.40 -4.17
C VAL A 43 6.79 -19.38 -3.20
N GLY A 44 7.53 -18.38 -3.70
CA GLY A 44 8.26 -17.41 -2.88
C GLY A 44 9.20 -18.11 -1.90
N ILE A 45 9.11 -17.76 -0.63
CA ILE A 45 9.82 -18.43 0.48
C ILE A 45 9.04 -19.63 1.05
N ASP A 46 7.93 -20.01 0.42
CA ASP A 46 7.03 -21.07 0.86
C ASP A 46 6.47 -20.88 2.28
N PHE A 47 6.18 -19.65 2.65
CA PHE A 47 5.66 -19.32 3.97
C PHE A 47 4.39 -20.09 4.34
N TYR A 48 3.57 -20.44 3.35
CA TYR A 48 2.34 -21.23 3.58
C TYR A 48 2.62 -22.54 4.33
N HIS A 49 3.68 -23.26 3.97
CA HIS A 49 4.06 -24.52 4.61
C HIS A 49 5.04 -24.31 5.78
N ARG A 50 5.86 -23.25 5.74
CA ARG A 50 6.99 -23.03 6.64
C ARG A 50 6.75 -21.98 7.73
N TYR A 51 5.57 -21.37 7.81
CA TYR A 51 5.29 -20.27 8.74
C TYR A 51 5.69 -20.56 10.21
N LYS A 52 5.60 -21.82 10.66
CA LYS A 52 5.98 -22.18 12.03
C LYS A 52 7.48 -22.05 12.27
N GLU A 53 8.28 -22.49 11.30
CA GLU A 53 9.74 -22.37 11.33
C GLU A 53 10.14 -20.90 11.23
N ASP A 54 9.54 -20.17 10.29
CA ASP A 54 9.86 -18.76 10.05
C ASP A 54 9.50 -17.89 11.27
N ILE A 55 8.33 -18.10 11.90
CA ILE A 55 7.91 -17.37 13.09
C ILE A 55 8.83 -17.71 14.29
N ALA A 56 9.28 -18.96 14.41
CA ALA A 56 10.26 -19.33 15.45
C ALA A 56 11.59 -18.58 15.25
N LEU A 57 12.05 -18.42 14.01
CA LEU A 57 13.24 -17.61 13.69
C LEU A 57 13.03 -16.12 14.00
N PHE A 58 11.85 -15.57 13.75
CA PHE A 58 11.53 -14.19 14.16
C PHE A 58 11.65 -14.00 15.66
N ALA A 59 11.15 -14.99 16.43
CA ALA A 59 11.26 -14.96 17.88
C ALA A 59 12.73 -15.06 18.35
N GLU A 60 13.55 -15.91 17.73
CA GLU A 60 14.98 -16.02 17.99
C GLU A 60 15.72 -14.71 17.72
N LEU A 61 15.35 -14.00 16.64
CA LEU A 61 15.86 -12.67 16.30
C LEU A 61 15.37 -11.57 17.26
N GLY A 62 14.42 -11.86 18.15
CA GLY A 62 13.89 -10.90 19.13
C GLY A 62 12.79 -10.01 18.58
N PHE A 63 12.12 -10.39 17.50
CA PHE A 63 10.98 -9.62 16.99
C PHE A 63 9.80 -9.68 17.93
N THR A 64 9.21 -8.54 18.17
CA THR A 64 8.00 -8.39 19.01
C THR A 64 6.75 -8.11 18.19
N THR A 65 6.91 -7.77 16.91
CA THR A 65 5.83 -7.45 15.99
C THR A 65 6.12 -8.06 14.63
N PHE A 66 5.08 -8.60 13.99
CA PHE A 66 5.16 -9.13 12.63
C PHE A 66 4.07 -8.50 11.76
N ASN A 67 4.51 -7.69 10.78
CA ASN A 67 3.61 -7.17 9.76
C ASN A 67 3.54 -8.12 8.58
N THR A 68 2.33 -8.48 8.17
CA THR A 68 2.09 -9.29 6.98
C THR A 68 0.74 -8.96 6.35
N THR A 69 0.52 -9.42 5.13
CA THR A 69 -0.75 -9.25 4.41
C THR A 69 -1.57 -10.53 4.49
N ILE A 70 -2.87 -10.38 4.73
CA ILE A 70 -3.83 -11.46 4.54
C ILE A 70 -4.32 -11.45 3.09
N SER A 71 -4.20 -12.58 2.39
CA SER A 71 -4.62 -12.66 0.99
C SER A 71 -6.15 -12.64 0.88
N TRP A 72 -6.68 -11.61 0.24
CA TRP A 72 -8.11 -11.50 -0.05
C TRP A 72 -8.62 -12.68 -0.86
N ALA A 73 -7.90 -13.06 -1.91
CA ALA A 73 -8.24 -14.23 -2.74
C ALA A 73 -8.22 -15.56 -1.98
N ARG A 74 -7.53 -15.64 -0.85
CA ARG A 74 -7.55 -16.84 -0.01
C ARG A 74 -8.78 -16.92 0.89
N ILE A 75 -9.34 -15.78 1.26
CA ILE A 75 -10.56 -15.69 2.08
C ILE A 75 -11.82 -15.73 1.19
N TYR A 76 -11.84 -14.98 0.10
CA TYR A 76 -12.94 -14.88 -0.85
C TYR A 76 -12.45 -15.11 -2.30
N PRO A 77 -12.12 -16.35 -2.69
CA PRO A 77 -11.58 -16.64 -4.03
C PRO A 77 -12.52 -16.23 -5.18
N HIS A 78 -13.82 -16.22 -4.92
CA HIS A 78 -14.87 -15.90 -5.88
C HIS A 78 -15.79 -14.78 -5.39
N GLY A 79 -15.23 -13.78 -4.71
CA GLY A 79 -16.00 -12.69 -4.13
C GLY A 79 -16.94 -13.12 -3.02
N VAL A 80 -17.75 -12.19 -2.54
CA VAL A 80 -18.74 -12.44 -1.47
C VAL A 80 -19.76 -13.50 -1.88
N GLU A 81 -20.15 -13.52 -3.13
CA GLU A 81 -21.13 -14.45 -3.71
C GLU A 81 -20.65 -15.91 -3.67
N GLY A 82 -19.34 -16.11 -3.80
CA GLY A 82 -18.73 -17.43 -3.72
C GLY A 82 -18.57 -17.98 -2.31
N GLY A 83 -18.83 -17.15 -1.31
CA GLY A 83 -18.72 -17.50 0.10
C GLY A 83 -17.28 -17.56 0.62
N VAL A 84 -17.16 -17.69 1.94
CA VAL A 84 -15.89 -17.70 2.66
C VAL A 84 -15.18 -19.05 2.49
N ASN A 85 -13.91 -19.01 2.11
CA ASN A 85 -13.05 -20.18 2.10
C ASN A 85 -12.51 -20.47 3.51
N GLN A 86 -13.08 -21.50 4.16
CA GLN A 86 -12.74 -21.85 5.54
C GLN A 86 -11.29 -22.34 5.70
N GLU A 87 -10.71 -22.99 4.68
CA GLU A 87 -9.28 -23.36 4.72
C GLU A 87 -8.37 -22.13 4.79
N GLY A 88 -8.73 -21.09 4.05
CA GLY A 88 -7.99 -19.81 4.10
C GLY A 88 -8.11 -19.15 5.46
N VAL A 89 -9.30 -19.13 6.05
CA VAL A 89 -9.55 -18.59 7.38
C VAL A 89 -8.72 -19.36 8.42
N GLU A 90 -8.76 -20.68 8.41
CA GLU A 90 -8.03 -21.51 9.39
C GLU A 90 -6.51 -21.39 9.23
N PHE A 91 -6.01 -21.26 8.00
CA PHE A 91 -4.58 -21.01 7.76
C PHE A 91 -4.09 -19.76 8.49
N TYR A 92 -4.74 -18.61 8.28
CA TYR A 92 -4.33 -17.37 8.94
C TYR A 92 -4.55 -17.41 10.45
N ARG A 93 -5.61 -18.06 10.94
CA ARG A 93 -5.81 -18.29 12.38
C ARG A 93 -4.61 -19.04 12.97
N ASN A 94 -4.09 -20.05 12.30
CA ASN A 94 -2.93 -20.80 12.75
C ASN A 94 -1.65 -19.98 12.70
N VAL A 95 -1.45 -19.13 11.70
CA VAL A 95 -0.33 -18.18 11.61
C VAL A 95 -0.36 -17.22 12.80
N PHE A 96 -1.51 -16.60 13.10
CA PHE A 96 -1.63 -15.63 14.20
C PHE A 96 -1.50 -16.29 15.58
N LYS A 97 -2.02 -17.49 15.76
CA LYS A 97 -1.77 -18.28 16.99
C LYS A 97 -0.29 -18.58 17.18
N GLU A 98 0.43 -18.90 16.10
CA GLU A 98 1.87 -19.16 16.20
C GLU A 98 2.63 -17.88 16.57
N CYS A 99 2.28 -16.71 16.03
CA CYS A 99 2.84 -15.43 16.46
C CYS A 99 2.60 -15.20 17.96
N ARG A 100 1.37 -15.35 18.42
CA ARG A 100 1.00 -15.15 19.84
C ARG A 100 1.71 -16.11 20.78
N LYS A 101 1.97 -17.34 20.36
CA LYS A 101 2.73 -18.34 21.13
C LYS A 101 4.14 -17.84 21.50
N TYR A 102 4.76 -17.06 20.63
CA TYR A 102 6.07 -16.46 20.85
C TYR A 102 6.04 -15.02 21.39
N GLY A 103 4.86 -14.49 21.71
CA GLY A 103 4.70 -13.11 22.16
C GLY A 103 4.89 -12.07 21.07
N ILE A 104 4.76 -12.47 19.80
CA ILE A 104 4.84 -11.58 18.63
C ILE A 104 3.44 -11.06 18.31
N ASP A 105 3.29 -9.74 18.25
CA ASP A 105 2.04 -9.07 17.86
C ASP A 105 1.86 -9.07 16.34
N PRO A 106 0.80 -9.70 15.78
CA PRO A 106 0.49 -9.57 14.37
C PRO A 106 -0.07 -8.17 14.07
N VAL A 107 0.44 -7.53 13.03
CA VAL A 107 -0.12 -6.33 12.40
C VAL A 107 -0.47 -6.70 10.97
N ILE A 108 -1.75 -6.61 10.61
CA ILE A 108 -2.24 -7.23 9.39
C ILE A 108 -2.72 -6.20 8.39
N THR A 109 -2.16 -6.26 7.20
CA THR A 109 -2.61 -5.47 6.04
C THR A 109 -3.68 -6.25 5.29
N LEU A 110 -4.85 -5.63 5.08
CA LEU A 110 -5.97 -6.26 4.38
C LEU A 110 -5.74 -6.35 2.87
N TYR A 111 -5.15 -5.32 2.26
CA TYR A 111 -4.97 -5.26 0.81
C TYR A 111 -3.56 -4.78 0.44
N LYS A 112 -2.88 -5.57 -0.38
CA LYS A 112 -1.57 -5.22 -0.97
C LYS A 112 -1.52 -5.58 -2.46
N TYR A 113 -2.36 -4.93 -3.26
CA TYR A 113 -2.45 -5.09 -4.73
C TYR A 113 -2.76 -6.54 -5.17
N ASP A 114 -3.57 -7.26 -4.40
CA ASP A 114 -3.81 -8.70 -4.54
C ASP A 114 -5.30 -9.07 -4.49
N GLU A 115 -6.15 -8.24 -5.10
CA GLU A 115 -7.55 -8.58 -5.24
C GLU A 115 -7.75 -9.91 -5.97
N PRO A 116 -8.81 -10.65 -5.66
CA PRO A 116 -9.19 -11.86 -6.38
C PRO A 116 -9.38 -11.59 -7.87
N VAL A 117 -8.76 -12.39 -8.73
CA VAL A 117 -8.96 -12.34 -10.20
C VAL A 117 -10.44 -12.34 -10.57
N TYR A 118 -11.24 -13.11 -9.85
CA TYR A 118 -12.69 -13.14 -10.04
C TYR A 118 -13.35 -11.75 -9.95
N LEU A 119 -12.93 -10.93 -8.99
CA LEU A 119 -13.50 -9.60 -8.82
C LEU A 119 -13.13 -8.68 -9.99
N GLU A 120 -11.88 -8.74 -10.43
CA GLU A 120 -11.43 -7.94 -11.56
C GLU A 120 -12.10 -8.38 -12.88
N GLU A 121 -12.28 -9.67 -13.09
CA GLU A 121 -13.00 -10.20 -14.27
C GLU A 121 -14.51 -9.90 -14.24
N THR A 122 -15.09 -9.77 -13.03
CA THR A 122 -16.53 -9.57 -12.86
C THR A 122 -16.90 -8.10 -12.78
N TYR A 123 -16.17 -7.33 -12.02
CA TYR A 123 -16.49 -5.94 -11.67
C TYR A 123 -15.54 -4.93 -12.28
N GLY A 124 -14.39 -5.37 -12.79
CA GLY A 124 -13.32 -4.52 -13.32
C GLY A 124 -12.38 -4.05 -12.20
N ASP A 125 -12.21 -2.75 -12.10
CA ASP A 125 -11.26 -2.10 -11.21
C ASP A 125 -11.96 -1.33 -10.07
N TRP A 126 -11.15 -0.61 -9.28
CA TRP A 126 -11.63 0.17 -8.16
C TRP A 126 -12.49 1.41 -8.55
N THR A 127 -12.64 1.75 -9.83
CA THR A 127 -13.62 2.75 -10.24
C THR A 127 -15.06 2.23 -10.10
N ASN A 128 -15.24 0.91 -10.09
CA ASN A 128 -16.51 0.28 -9.78
C ASN A 128 -16.78 0.26 -8.27
N ARG A 129 -17.87 0.90 -7.85
CA ARG A 129 -18.22 1.01 -6.44
C ARG A 129 -18.58 -0.33 -5.77
N GLU A 130 -18.88 -1.37 -6.55
CA GLU A 130 -19.08 -2.72 -6.00
C GLU A 130 -17.83 -3.24 -5.29
N MET A 131 -16.64 -2.83 -5.73
CA MET A 131 -15.38 -3.16 -5.04
C MET A 131 -15.35 -2.67 -3.59
N ILE A 132 -16.05 -1.59 -3.26
CA ILE A 132 -16.19 -1.11 -1.87
C ILE A 132 -16.93 -2.14 -1.03
N HIS A 133 -18.07 -2.66 -1.54
CA HIS A 133 -18.85 -3.68 -0.85
C HIS A 133 -18.03 -4.97 -0.65
N GLN A 134 -17.41 -5.45 -1.70
CA GLN A 134 -16.58 -6.66 -1.67
C GLN A 134 -15.44 -6.55 -0.65
N PHE A 135 -14.76 -5.41 -0.59
CA PHE A 135 -13.69 -5.17 0.37
C PHE A 135 -14.20 -5.08 1.81
N VAL A 136 -15.30 -4.39 2.04
CA VAL A 136 -15.87 -4.21 3.39
C VAL A 136 -16.31 -5.55 3.98
N GLU A 137 -16.91 -6.42 3.18
CA GLU A 137 -17.32 -7.75 3.64
C GLU A 137 -16.10 -8.66 3.88
N PHE A 138 -15.05 -8.57 3.05
CA PHE A 138 -13.78 -9.23 3.33
C PHE A 138 -13.18 -8.76 4.66
N ALA A 139 -13.11 -7.45 4.90
CA ALA A 139 -12.63 -6.87 6.14
C ALA A 139 -13.47 -7.33 7.35
N ARG A 140 -14.80 -7.36 7.21
CA ARG A 140 -15.74 -7.85 8.24
C ARG A 140 -15.42 -9.27 8.67
N VAL A 141 -15.19 -10.17 7.73
CA VAL A 141 -14.80 -11.55 8.04
C VAL A 141 -13.47 -11.59 8.77
N CYS A 142 -12.46 -10.86 8.29
CA CYS A 142 -11.15 -10.80 8.94
C CYS A 142 -11.25 -10.29 10.38
N PHE A 143 -11.94 -9.20 10.63
CA PHE A 143 -12.11 -8.65 11.97
C PHE A 143 -12.88 -9.60 12.89
N THR A 144 -13.94 -10.25 12.38
CA THR A 144 -14.75 -11.18 13.16
C THR A 144 -13.96 -12.43 13.54
N GLU A 145 -13.27 -13.03 12.57
CA GLU A 145 -12.56 -14.28 12.75
C GLU A 145 -11.30 -14.16 13.61
N TYR A 146 -10.65 -12.99 13.63
CA TYR A 146 -9.33 -12.87 14.25
C TYR A 146 -9.27 -11.85 15.40
N LYS A 147 -10.39 -11.28 15.86
CA LYS A 147 -10.43 -10.27 16.93
C LYS A 147 -9.77 -10.72 18.26
N ASP A 148 -9.68 -12.02 18.49
CA ASP A 148 -9.02 -12.62 19.65
C ASP A 148 -7.49 -12.75 19.49
N LEU A 149 -6.97 -12.52 18.30
CA LEU A 149 -5.55 -12.72 17.93
C LEU A 149 -4.89 -11.46 17.35
N VAL A 150 -5.65 -10.59 16.71
CA VAL A 150 -5.15 -9.41 15.99
C VAL A 150 -5.94 -8.19 16.39
N ASP A 151 -5.27 -7.19 16.93
CA ASP A 151 -5.85 -5.92 17.35
C ASP A 151 -5.42 -4.73 16.48
N LYS A 152 -4.42 -4.90 15.60
CA LYS A 152 -3.89 -3.85 14.72
C LYS A 152 -3.99 -4.25 13.26
N TRP A 153 -4.66 -3.40 12.48
CA TRP A 153 -4.94 -3.64 11.07
C TRP A 153 -4.57 -2.42 10.22
N LEU A 154 -4.18 -2.69 9.00
CA LEU A 154 -3.99 -1.69 7.95
C LEU A 154 -4.96 -2.01 6.79
N THR A 155 -5.61 -0.98 6.25
CA THR A 155 -6.60 -1.19 5.18
C THR A 155 -5.93 -1.47 3.84
N PHE A 156 -5.21 -0.50 3.30
CA PHE A 156 -4.53 -0.57 2.01
C PHE A 156 -3.04 -0.30 2.18
N ASN A 157 -2.20 -1.13 1.57
CA ASN A 157 -0.77 -0.84 1.50
C ASN A 157 -0.52 0.32 0.55
N GLU A 158 0.20 1.33 1.02
CA GLU A 158 0.64 2.48 0.21
C GLU A 158 -0.48 3.03 -0.69
N ILE A 159 -1.63 3.34 -0.09
CA ILE A 159 -2.84 3.74 -0.84
C ILE A 159 -2.60 4.89 -1.83
N ASN A 160 -1.61 5.75 -1.55
CA ASN A 160 -1.24 6.91 -2.38
C ASN A 160 -0.34 6.55 -3.57
N ILE A 161 0.03 5.28 -3.75
CA ILE A 161 1.05 4.89 -4.73
C ILE A 161 0.69 5.31 -6.16
N LEU A 162 -0.60 5.29 -6.51
CA LEU A 162 -1.09 5.73 -7.83
C LEU A 162 -0.82 7.21 -8.13
N LEU A 163 -0.56 8.03 -7.11
CA LEU A 163 -0.19 9.44 -7.28
C LEU A 163 1.29 9.62 -7.68
N HIS A 164 2.11 8.57 -7.53
CA HIS A 164 3.53 8.58 -7.83
C HIS A 164 3.86 8.12 -9.25
N PHE A 165 2.92 7.49 -9.94
CA PHE A 165 3.11 6.96 -11.29
C PHE A 165 2.13 7.58 -12.29
N ASP A 166 2.52 7.55 -13.55
CA ASP A 166 1.60 7.84 -14.65
C ASP A 166 0.88 6.54 -15.02
N VAL A 167 -0.38 6.45 -14.62
CA VAL A 167 -1.26 5.34 -14.99
C VAL A 167 -1.74 5.54 -16.44
N LYS A 168 -1.84 4.45 -17.17
CA LYS A 168 -2.20 4.44 -18.59
C LYS A 168 -3.59 5.05 -18.86
N GLU A 169 -4.50 4.81 -17.95
CA GLU A 169 -5.90 5.25 -17.96
C GLU A 169 -6.04 6.76 -17.61
N GLY A 170 -4.97 7.37 -17.11
CA GLY A 170 -4.89 8.79 -16.81
C GLY A 170 -5.29 9.17 -15.38
N LYS A 171 -5.19 10.46 -15.09
CA LYS A 171 -5.36 10.96 -13.71
C LYS A 171 -6.81 10.87 -13.21
N GLN A 172 -7.82 11.06 -14.06
CA GLN A 172 -9.23 10.91 -13.68
C GLN A 172 -9.47 9.53 -13.07
N PHE A 173 -9.02 8.49 -13.79
CA PHE A 173 -9.13 7.11 -13.36
C PHE A 173 -8.42 6.86 -12.01
N ALA A 174 -7.16 7.27 -11.87
CA ALA A 174 -6.40 7.09 -10.64
C ALA A 174 -7.04 7.75 -9.42
N PHE A 175 -7.63 8.94 -9.59
CA PHE A 175 -8.31 9.63 -8.48
C PHE A 175 -9.68 9.03 -8.15
N GLU A 176 -10.40 8.44 -9.12
CA GLU A 176 -11.63 7.69 -8.87
C GLU A 176 -11.35 6.40 -8.09
N GLU A 177 -10.37 5.61 -8.51
CA GLU A 177 -9.94 4.42 -7.76
C GLU A 177 -9.56 4.78 -6.33
N LEU A 178 -8.70 5.79 -6.18
CA LEU A 178 -8.23 6.24 -4.89
C LEU A 178 -9.37 6.72 -3.98
N HIS A 179 -10.35 7.44 -4.54
CA HIS A 179 -11.54 7.85 -3.81
C HIS A 179 -12.32 6.65 -3.26
N ASN A 180 -12.60 5.66 -4.11
CA ASN A 180 -13.34 4.47 -3.71
C ASN A 180 -12.57 3.62 -2.68
N GLN A 181 -11.25 3.52 -2.82
CA GLN A 181 -10.41 2.85 -1.83
C GLN A 181 -10.43 3.58 -0.47
N MET A 182 -10.37 4.91 -0.44
CA MET A 182 -10.47 5.67 0.82
C MET A 182 -11.84 5.53 1.47
N VAL A 183 -12.92 5.50 0.69
CA VAL A 183 -14.28 5.24 1.20
C VAL A 183 -14.39 3.80 1.74
N ALA A 184 -13.84 2.81 1.04
CA ALA A 184 -13.79 1.42 1.49
C ALA A 184 -13.01 1.28 2.81
N ALA A 185 -11.86 1.96 2.92
CA ALA A 185 -11.07 2.01 4.15
C ALA A 185 -11.87 2.58 5.32
N ALA A 186 -12.54 3.70 5.11
CA ALA A 186 -13.36 4.34 6.15
C ALA A 186 -14.53 3.44 6.60
N LYS A 187 -15.21 2.79 5.66
CA LYS A 187 -16.26 1.81 6.00
C LYS A 187 -15.69 0.61 6.77
N ALA A 188 -14.50 0.13 6.43
CA ALA A 188 -13.83 -0.96 7.16
C ALA A 188 -13.48 -0.56 8.60
N VAL A 189 -13.00 0.67 8.85
CA VAL A 189 -12.77 1.20 10.21
C VAL A 189 -14.07 1.17 11.03
N LYS A 190 -15.18 1.63 10.47
CA LYS A 190 -16.49 1.60 11.13
C LYS A 190 -16.90 0.18 11.51
N VAL A 191 -16.77 -0.74 10.56
CA VAL A 191 -17.08 -2.18 10.79
C VAL A 191 -16.20 -2.78 11.87
N ALA A 192 -14.91 -2.46 11.90
CA ALA A 192 -14.01 -2.92 12.95
C ALA A 192 -14.48 -2.50 14.35
N HIS A 193 -14.81 -1.21 14.50
CA HIS A 193 -15.27 -0.66 15.80
C HIS A 193 -16.67 -1.14 16.20
N GLU A 194 -17.54 -1.52 15.25
CA GLU A 194 -18.81 -2.20 15.52
C GLU A 194 -18.60 -3.60 16.09
N ILE A 195 -17.57 -4.32 15.58
CA ILE A 195 -17.25 -5.69 16.01
C ILE A 195 -16.55 -5.68 17.37
N ASP A 196 -15.50 -4.86 17.51
CA ASP A 196 -14.78 -4.68 18.78
C ASP A 196 -14.09 -3.31 18.79
N LYS A 197 -14.38 -2.50 19.81
CA LYS A 197 -13.81 -1.16 20.01
C LYS A 197 -12.29 -1.17 20.28
N ASN A 198 -11.72 -2.31 20.61
CA ASN A 198 -10.29 -2.46 20.85
C ASN A 198 -9.50 -2.71 19.55
N ILE A 199 -10.17 -3.00 18.45
CA ILE A 199 -9.52 -3.11 17.15
C ILE A 199 -9.10 -1.71 16.71
N SER A 200 -7.82 -1.55 16.38
CA SER A 200 -7.25 -0.33 15.80
C SER A 200 -6.98 -0.52 14.32
N VAL A 201 -7.51 0.39 13.49
CA VAL A 201 -7.36 0.31 12.04
C VAL A 201 -6.64 1.57 11.52
N GLY A 202 -5.45 1.39 10.97
CA GLY A 202 -4.64 2.46 10.40
C GLY A 202 -4.76 2.58 8.89
N CYS A 203 -4.43 3.77 8.37
CA CYS A 203 -4.07 3.95 6.97
C CYS A 203 -2.57 3.71 6.80
N MET A 204 -2.16 3.27 5.59
CA MET A 204 -0.75 3.09 5.26
C MET A 204 -0.42 3.85 3.98
N ILE A 205 0.55 4.74 4.07
CA ILE A 205 0.90 5.73 3.05
C ILE A 205 2.36 5.54 2.64
N ALA A 206 2.65 5.50 1.34
CA ALA A 206 4.02 5.55 0.85
C ALA A 206 4.67 6.87 1.25
N GLY A 207 5.72 6.80 2.07
CA GLY A 207 6.40 7.95 2.63
C GLY A 207 7.62 8.34 1.81
N PHE A 208 7.47 9.40 1.00
CA PHE A 208 8.56 10.00 0.26
C PHE A 208 8.88 11.36 0.89
N CYS A 209 9.89 11.38 1.74
CA CYS A 209 10.43 12.61 2.29
C CYS A 209 11.15 13.40 1.17
N SER A 210 10.87 14.68 1.05
CA SER A 210 11.52 15.53 0.06
C SER A 210 11.95 16.86 0.64
N TYR A 211 13.00 17.43 0.03
CA TYR A 211 13.53 18.75 0.38
C TYR A 211 13.50 19.69 -0.83
N PRO A 212 13.43 21.00 -0.64
CA PRO A 212 13.74 21.91 -1.73
C PRO A 212 15.23 21.79 -2.09
N TYR A 213 15.56 21.72 -3.38
CA TYR A 213 16.94 21.62 -3.85
C TYR A 213 17.75 22.87 -3.51
N THR A 214 17.10 24.04 -3.59
CA THR A 214 17.69 25.31 -3.21
C THR A 214 16.81 26.06 -2.20
N CYS A 215 17.33 27.13 -1.61
CA CYS A 215 16.54 28.03 -0.78
C CYS A 215 15.70 29.05 -1.59
N ASP A 216 15.62 28.92 -2.92
CA ASP A 216 14.68 29.71 -3.73
C ASP A 216 13.25 29.48 -3.21
N PRO A 217 12.49 30.54 -2.88
CA PRO A 217 11.08 30.37 -2.47
C PRO A 217 10.21 29.55 -3.44
N LYS A 218 10.57 29.49 -4.72
CA LYS A 218 9.89 28.66 -5.70
C LYS A 218 10.14 27.18 -5.47
N ASP A 219 11.36 26.78 -5.12
CA ASP A 219 11.69 25.40 -4.77
C ASP A 219 11.02 25.01 -3.45
N VAL A 220 11.02 25.90 -2.46
CA VAL A 220 10.37 25.69 -1.18
C VAL A 220 8.87 25.42 -1.35
N ILE A 221 8.17 26.22 -2.16
CA ILE A 221 6.74 26.01 -2.41
C ILE A 221 6.46 24.80 -3.30
N ALA A 222 7.35 24.48 -4.23
CA ALA A 222 7.23 23.27 -5.06
C ALA A 222 7.35 22.02 -4.20
N ASN A 223 8.32 21.95 -3.29
CA ASN A 223 8.51 20.87 -2.34
C ASN A 223 7.29 20.69 -1.42
N TYR A 224 6.74 21.79 -0.90
CA TYR A 224 5.53 21.71 -0.07
C TYR A 224 4.31 21.19 -0.84
N LYS A 225 4.16 21.61 -2.11
CA LYS A 225 3.10 21.08 -2.98
C LYS A 225 3.31 19.61 -3.31
N GLU A 226 4.53 19.15 -3.48
CA GLU A 226 4.85 17.74 -3.69
C GLU A 226 4.37 16.87 -2.51
N PHE A 227 4.69 17.30 -1.28
CA PHE A 227 4.17 16.66 -0.07
C PHE A 227 2.62 16.65 -0.04
N GLN A 228 1.96 17.78 -0.38
CA GLN A 228 0.51 17.84 -0.45
C GLN A 228 -0.06 16.89 -1.50
N ASN A 229 0.53 16.85 -2.69
CA ASN A 229 0.02 16.10 -3.83
C ASN A 229 0.17 14.59 -3.65
N LYS A 230 1.28 14.16 -3.06
CA LYS A 230 1.65 12.75 -3.06
C LYS A 230 1.43 12.04 -1.72
N PHE A 231 1.57 12.74 -0.61
CA PHE A 231 1.41 12.16 0.73
C PHE A 231 0.16 12.68 1.45
N ALA A 232 0.14 13.99 1.69
CA ALA A 232 -0.85 14.57 2.59
C ALA A 232 -2.28 14.49 2.05
N TYR A 233 -2.48 14.43 0.74
CA TYR A 233 -3.81 14.27 0.14
C TYR A 233 -4.55 13.05 0.69
N CYS A 234 -3.91 11.89 0.72
CA CYS A 234 -4.49 10.67 1.27
C CYS A 234 -4.49 10.68 2.80
N ALA A 235 -3.35 11.00 3.42
CA ALA A 235 -3.21 10.99 4.87
C ALA A 235 -4.16 11.99 5.57
N ASP A 236 -4.29 13.23 5.06
CA ASP A 236 -5.27 14.19 5.58
C ASP A 236 -6.70 13.66 5.46
N THR A 237 -7.05 13.08 4.31
CA THR A 237 -8.40 12.57 4.06
C THR A 237 -8.74 11.43 5.01
N MET A 238 -7.82 10.49 5.19
CA MET A 238 -8.08 9.28 6.00
C MET A 238 -7.97 9.53 7.51
N VAL A 239 -7.04 10.38 7.95
CA VAL A 239 -6.86 10.67 9.39
C VAL A 239 -7.84 11.72 9.89
N ARG A 240 -8.17 12.73 9.07
CA ARG A 240 -9.10 13.81 9.45
C ARG A 240 -10.54 13.54 9.08
N GLY A 241 -10.78 12.62 8.12
CA GLY A 241 -12.11 12.23 7.69
C GLY A 241 -12.74 13.15 6.63
N TYR A 242 -11.95 14.00 5.98
CA TYR A 242 -12.44 14.88 4.91
C TYR A 242 -11.32 15.31 3.98
N TYR A 243 -11.67 15.63 2.74
CA TYR A 243 -10.70 16.17 1.79
C TYR A 243 -10.18 17.54 2.22
N PRO A 244 -8.85 17.74 2.24
CA PRO A 244 -8.26 19.02 2.60
C PRO A 244 -8.62 20.09 1.57
N SER A 245 -8.59 21.37 1.99
CA SER A 245 -8.96 22.51 1.13
C SER A 245 -8.17 22.57 -0.18
N TYR A 246 -6.89 22.15 -0.15
CA TYR A 246 -6.02 22.13 -1.32
C TYR A 246 -6.34 20.98 -2.32
N ALA A 247 -7.19 20.01 -1.97
CA ALA A 247 -7.61 18.96 -2.89
C ALA A 247 -8.27 19.55 -4.16
N LYS A 248 -9.03 20.63 -4.01
CA LYS A 248 -9.64 21.33 -5.16
C LYS A 248 -8.60 21.86 -6.15
N ARG A 249 -7.43 22.31 -5.65
CA ARG A 249 -6.31 22.71 -6.50
C ARG A 249 -5.75 21.50 -7.23
N ILE A 250 -5.51 20.38 -6.54
CA ILE A 250 -4.97 19.15 -7.14
C ILE A 250 -5.90 18.66 -8.25
N TRP A 251 -7.20 18.58 -8.00
CA TRP A 251 -8.17 18.15 -9.00
C TRP A 251 -8.19 19.06 -10.23
N LYS A 252 -8.19 20.37 -10.01
CA LYS A 252 -8.12 21.35 -11.11
C LYS A 252 -6.85 21.22 -11.95
N GLU A 253 -5.69 21.10 -11.30
CA GLU A 253 -4.37 20.98 -11.96
C GLU A 253 -4.27 19.68 -12.80
N ASN A 254 -5.00 18.62 -12.41
CA ASN A 254 -5.02 17.32 -13.10
C ASN A 254 -6.26 17.12 -13.99
N ASN A 255 -7.14 18.10 -14.15
CA ASN A 255 -8.42 18.01 -14.87
C ASN A 255 -9.31 16.87 -14.34
N VAL A 256 -9.36 16.69 -13.03
CA VAL A 256 -10.12 15.65 -12.34
C VAL A 256 -11.43 16.23 -11.80
N THR A 257 -12.52 15.45 -11.96
CA THR A 257 -13.83 15.72 -11.35
C THR A 257 -14.30 14.47 -10.61
N LEU A 258 -14.36 14.52 -9.29
CA LEU A 258 -14.85 13.41 -8.47
C LEU A 258 -16.30 13.61 -8.10
N ASN A 259 -17.09 12.55 -8.21
CA ASN A 259 -18.47 12.51 -7.69
C ASN A 259 -18.45 12.01 -6.25
N ILE A 260 -18.34 12.93 -5.30
CA ILE A 260 -18.28 12.64 -3.86
C ILE A 260 -19.67 12.84 -3.27
N SER A 261 -20.33 11.74 -2.91
CA SER A 261 -21.68 11.79 -2.33
C SER A 261 -21.66 12.30 -0.88
N GLU A 262 -22.82 12.69 -0.36
CA GLU A 262 -22.93 13.04 1.07
C GLU A 262 -22.73 11.81 1.97
N GLU A 263 -23.05 10.61 1.48
CA GLU A 263 -22.74 9.36 2.17
C GLU A 263 -21.22 9.13 2.26
N ASP A 264 -20.48 9.33 1.16
CA ASP A 264 -19.01 9.21 1.18
C ASP A 264 -18.37 10.17 2.19
N LYS A 265 -18.85 11.41 2.24
CA LYS A 265 -18.37 12.41 3.23
C LYS A 265 -18.65 11.97 4.66
N LYS A 266 -19.81 11.39 4.90
CA LYS A 266 -20.18 10.85 6.20
C LYS A 266 -19.33 9.67 6.57
N ASP A 267 -19.15 8.72 5.66
CA ASP A 267 -18.30 7.53 5.90
C ASP A 267 -16.86 7.91 6.19
N LEU A 268 -16.28 8.81 5.41
CA LEU A 268 -14.92 9.32 5.66
C LEU A 268 -14.80 9.96 7.05
N MET A 269 -15.78 10.77 7.46
CA MET A 269 -15.77 11.46 8.75
C MET A 269 -15.92 10.51 9.93
N GLU A 270 -16.76 9.49 9.80
CA GLU A 270 -17.05 8.50 10.84
C GLU A 270 -15.99 7.39 10.92
N GLY A 271 -15.35 7.07 9.78
CA GLY A 271 -14.34 6.01 9.62
C GLY A 271 -12.92 6.52 9.54
N LYS A 272 -12.55 7.50 10.36
CA LYS A 272 -11.17 8.00 10.45
C LYS A 272 -10.23 6.91 10.92
N SER A 273 -9.03 6.89 10.34
CA SER A 273 -7.98 5.97 10.76
C SER A 273 -7.53 6.25 12.19
N ASP A 274 -7.36 5.20 12.99
CA ASP A 274 -6.95 5.30 14.40
C ASP A 274 -5.46 5.65 14.54
N PHE A 275 -4.64 5.28 13.56
CA PHE A 275 -3.21 5.57 13.50
C PHE A 275 -2.76 5.74 12.05
N LEU A 276 -1.59 6.34 11.88
CA LEU A 276 -0.94 6.53 10.59
C LEU A 276 0.25 5.60 10.47
N ALA A 277 0.19 4.66 9.53
CA ALA A 277 1.34 3.88 9.11
C ALA A 277 1.93 4.43 7.81
N TYR A 278 3.23 4.21 7.62
CA TYR A 278 3.92 4.65 6.41
C TYR A 278 5.12 3.75 6.10
N SER A 279 5.61 3.83 4.87
CA SER A 279 6.89 3.29 4.44
C SER A 279 7.92 4.41 4.33
N TYR A 280 9.20 4.13 4.67
CA TYR A 280 10.30 5.05 4.45
C TYR A 280 11.54 4.30 3.97
N TYR A 281 11.99 4.61 2.77
CA TYR A 281 13.20 4.00 2.20
C TYR A 281 14.28 5.01 1.85
N MET A 282 13.90 6.21 1.44
CA MET A 282 14.80 7.24 0.97
C MET A 282 14.15 8.61 0.98
N SER A 283 14.97 9.66 0.83
CA SER A 283 14.54 11.01 0.53
C SER A 283 14.96 11.44 -0.87
N ASN A 284 14.41 12.53 -1.34
CA ASN A 284 14.72 13.16 -2.62
C ASN A 284 14.67 14.68 -2.52
N VAL A 285 14.93 15.37 -3.61
CA VAL A 285 14.81 16.83 -3.67
C VAL A 285 13.94 17.26 -4.85
N VAL A 286 13.31 18.42 -4.70
CA VAL A 286 12.43 19.05 -5.69
C VAL A 286 13.01 20.40 -6.09
N THR A 287 13.06 20.70 -7.39
CA THR A 287 13.47 21.98 -7.92
C THR A 287 12.56 22.50 -9.02
N THR A 288 12.49 23.80 -9.17
CA THR A 288 11.86 24.50 -10.30
C THR A 288 12.88 25.00 -11.32
N HIS A 289 14.18 24.81 -11.03
CA HIS A 289 15.28 25.15 -11.93
C HIS A 289 15.45 24.02 -12.95
N LYS A 290 15.26 24.34 -14.22
CA LYS A 290 15.47 23.39 -15.31
C LYS A 290 16.97 23.16 -15.48
N ASP A 291 17.33 21.93 -15.77
CA ASP A 291 18.72 21.49 -16.05
C ASP A 291 19.68 21.54 -14.85
N GLU A 292 19.18 21.72 -13.62
CA GLU A 292 19.96 21.62 -12.40
C GLU A 292 19.77 20.25 -11.71
N GLY A 293 20.85 19.72 -11.18
CA GLY A 293 20.86 18.50 -10.37
C GLY A 293 20.93 17.20 -11.20
N GLU A 294 21.24 16.12 -10.50
CA GLU A 294 21.34 14.76 -11.03
C GLU A 294 20.04 14.00 -10.74
N ALA A 295 19.49 13.32 -11.74
CA ALA A 295 18.28 12.50 -11.59
C ALA A 295 18.51 11.36 -10.59
N LEU A 296 17.52 11.11 -9.72
CA LEU A 296 17.51 9.97 -8.82
C LEU A 296 17.32 8.69 -9.64
N GLY A 297 18.25 7.75 -9.52
CA GLY A 297 18.14 6.44 -10.14
C GLY A 297 17.23 5.49 -9.37
N GLY A 298 16.94 4.33 -9.96
CA GLY A 298 16.17 3.26 -9.31
C GLY A 298 14.67 3.35 -9.51
N ALA A 299 13.90 2.72 -8.63
CA ALA A 299 12.42 2.69 -8.66
C ALA A 299 11.75 4.02 -8.30
N GLY A 300 12.53 5.08 -8.13
CA GLY A 300 12.04 6.43 -7.93
C GLY A 300 11.38 6.97 -9.19
N THR A 301 10.48 7.91 -9.00
CA THR A 301 9.82 8.62 -10.10
C THR A 301 10.84 9.45 -10.88
N SER A 302 10.74 9.48 -12.18
CA SER A 302 11.66 10.18 -13.10
C SER A 302 11.79 11.71 -12.91
N ALA A 303 11.03 12.28 -11.98
CA ALA A 303 11.01 13.71 -11.68
C ALA A 303 11.83 14.11 -10.44
N ASN A 304 12.39 13.15 -9.70
CA ASN A 304 13.08 13.42 -8.46
C ASN A 304 14.59 13.52 -8.66
N LEU A 305 15.22 14.43 -7.96
CA LEU A 305 16.65 14.67 -8.01
C LEU A 305 17.35 14.11 -6.77
N LYS A 306 18.65 13.81 -6.94
CA LYS A 306 19.53 13.45 -5.83
C LYS A 306 19.81 14.66 -4.95
N ASN A 307 19.77 14.45 -3.64
CA ASN A 307 20.31 15.39 -2.68
C ASN A 307 21.85 15.31 -2.72
N PRO A 308 22.56 16.42 -3.02
CA PRO A 308 24.01 16.41 -3.17
C PRO A 308 24.77 16.12 -1.85
N TYR A 309 24.10 16.14 -0.72
CA TYR A 309 24.68 15.89 0.61
C TYR A 309 24.53 14.46 1.09
N LEU A 310 23.86 13.59 0.32
CA LEU A 310 23.58 12.22 0.73
C LEU A 310 24.32 11.20 -0.17
N THR A 311 24.72 10.12 0.44
CA THR A 311 25.18 8.91 -0.27
C THR A 311 23.98 8.06 -0.68
N ALA A 312 24.20 7.14 -1.61
CA ALA A 312 23.17 6.22 -2.07
C ALA A 312 23.62 4.77 -1.95
N SER A 313 22.66 3.87 -1.83
CA SER A 313 22.87 2.42 -1.90
C SER A 313 23.17 1.97 -3.34
N ASP A 314 23.43 0.68 -3.53
CA ASP A 314 23.67 0.08 -4.85
C ASP A 314 22.53 0.28 -5.84
N TRP A 315 21.29 0.40 -5.36
CA TRP A 315 20.12 0.70 -6.19
C TRP A 315 19.93 2.18 -6.49
N GLY A 316 20.80 3.05 -5.96
CA GLY A 316 20.70 4.48 -6.08
C GLY A 316 19.73 5.14 -5.07
N TRP A 317 19.27 4.39 -4.08
CA TRP A 317 18.42 4.92 -3.01
C TRP A 317 19.25 5.68 -2.00
N GLN A 318 18.88 6.93 -1.74
CA GLN A 318 19.62 7.79 -0.84
C GLN A 318 19.42 7.41 0.62
N ILE A 319 20.52 7.25 1.33
CA ILE A 319 20.54 6.86 2.74
C ILE A 319 20.40 8.14 3.57
N ASP A 320 19.25 8.31 4.23
CA ASP A 320 18.92 9.54 4.94
C ASP A 320 18.22 9.29 6.29
N PRO A 321 18.95 8.92 7.33
CA PRO A 321 18.39 8.76 8.67
C PRO A 321 17.90 10.09 9.28
N THR A 322 18.52 11.22 8.92
CA THR A 322 18.06 12.54 9.37
C THR A 322 16.73 12.92 8.72
N GLY A 323 16.53 12.55 7.46
CA GLY A 323 15.25 12.70 6.77
C GLY A 323 14.15 11.87 7.39
N TYR A 324 14.48 10.68 7.88
CA TYR A 324 13.56 9.86 8.66
C TYR A 324 13.09 10.57 9.93
N GLU A 325 14.01 11.10 10.73
CA GLU A 325 13.70 11.89 11.92
C GLU A 325 12.85 13.12 11.57
N TYR A 326 13.25 13.89 10.56
CA TYR A 326 12.51 15.05 10.08
C TYR A 326 11.08 14.69 9.68
N PHE A 327 10.91 13.58 8.95
CA PHE A 327 9.60 13.14 8.49
C PHE A 327 8.70 12.73 9.65
N LEU A 328 9.23 12.05 10.66
CA LEU A 328 8.50 11.74 11.90
C LEU A 328 7.98 12.99 12.59
N HIS A 329 8.80 14.04 12.71
CA HIS A 329 8.38 15.33 13.26
C HIS A 329 7.24 15.94 12.44
N VAL A 330 7.37 15.99 11.11
CA VAL A 330 6.33 16.52 10.22
C VAL A 330 5.01 15.77 10.39
N LEU A 331 5.05 14.44 10.46
CA LEU A 331 3.86 13.62 10.60
C LEU A 331 3.22 13.77 11.99
N ASN A 332 4.03 13.75 13.05
CA ASN A 332 3.53 13.92 14.41
C ASN A 332 2.88 15.29 14.60
N ASP A 333 3.54 16.36 14.17
CA ASP A 333 3.02 17.72 14.31
C ASP A 333 1.72 17.93 13.53
N ARG A 334 1.59 17.24 12.38
CA ARG A 334 0.43 17.37 11.52
C ARG A 334 -0.78 16.60 11.99
N TYR A 335 -0.59 15.36 12.43
CA TYR A 335 -1.70 14.42 12.64
C TYR A 335 -2.05 14.16 14.08
N GLN A 336 -1.11 14.20 15.01
CA GLN A 336 -1.34 13.98 16.45
C GLN A 336 -2.07 12.65 16.75
N VAL A 337 -1.77 11.61 15.95
CA VAL A 337 -2.21 10.22 16.15
C VAL A 337 -0.98 9.32 16.30
N PRO A 338 -1.10 8.10 16.81
CA PRO A 338 0.02 7.17 16.80
C PRO A 338 0.57 6.98 15.39
N ILE A 339 1.90 6.93 15.27
CA ILE A 339 2.61 6.77 14.00
C ILE A 339 3.36 5.45 14.02
N PHE A 340 3.31 4.71 12.93
CA PHE A 340 3.94 3.42 12.79
C PHE A 340 4.69 3.30 11.45
N ASP A 341 6.01 3.17 11.48
CA ASP A 341 6.77 2.77 10.31
C ASP A 341 6.63 1.26 10.14
N VAL A 342 6.02 0.83 9.04
CA VAL A 342 5.74 -0.58 8.75
C VAL A 342 6.59 -1.14 7.62
N GLU A 343 7.28 -0.27 6.89
CA GLU A 343 8.22 -0.67 5.85
C GLU A 343 9.43 0.27 5.85
N ASN A 344 10.61 -0.28 6.15
CA ASN A 344 11.88 0.40 6.03
C ASN A 344 12.92 -0.58 5.47
N GLY A 345 13.92 -0.09 4.77
CA GLY A 345 14.95 -0.97 4.23
C GLY A 345 15.93 -0.28 3.29
N LEU A 346 16.87 -1.06 2.80
CA LEU A 346 17.94 -0.65 1.92
C LEU A 346 17.90 -1.46 0.63
N GLY A 347 17.99 -0.78 -0.52
CA GLY A 347 18.16 -1.46 -1.81
C GLY A 347 19.62 -1.75 -2.08
N ALA A 348 20.04 -3.02 -1.96
CA ALA A 348 21.41 -3.48 -2.20
C ALA A 348 21.42 -4.73 -3.08
N TYR A 349 22.57 -5.02 -3.69
CA TYR A 349 22.80 -6.28 -4.40
C TYR A 349 23.41 -7.28 -3.43
N ASP A 350 22.58 -8.12 -2.84
CA ASP A 350 23.02 -9.15 -1.93
C ASP A 350 23.90 -10.19 -2.64
N LYS A 351 24.98 -10.58 -1.99
CA LYS A 351 25.87 -11.64 -2.43
C LYS A 351 26.09 -12.60 -1.28
N VAL A 352 25.86 -13.88 -1.55
CA VAL A 352 26.22 -14.94 -0.61
C VAL A 352 27.73 -15.16 -0.68
N GLU A 353 28.42 -14.94 0.41
CA GLU A 353 29.86 -15.15 0.54
C GLU A 353 30.19 -16.64 0.67
N GLU A 354 31.50 -16.99 0.65
CA GLU A 354 31.95 -18.39 0.71
C GLU A 354 31.56 -19.09 2.01
N ASP A 355 31.43 -18.35 3.10
CA ASP A 355 31.01 -18.86 4.42
C ASP A 355 29.48 -18.90 4.60
N GLY A 356 28.72 -18.51 3.57
CA GLY A 356 27.27 -18.45 3.60
C GLY A 356 26.69 -17.17 4.19
N SER A 357 27.52 -16.21 4.60
CA SER A 357 27.04 -14.91 5.10
C SER A 357 26.60 -13.98 3.96
N ILE A 358 25.85 -12.95 4.30
CA ILE A 358 25.48 -11.82 3.43
C ILE A 358 25.85 -10.55 4.20
N HIS A 359 26.67 -9.70 3.58
CA HIS A 359 27.14 -8.44 4.16
C HIS A 359 26.50 -7.23 3.53
#